data_0ed37f195615f41bae6373181cf510c7
#
_entry.id   0ed37f195615f41bae6373181cf510c7
#
_cell.length_a   1.000
_cell.length_b   1.000
_cell.length_c   1.000
_cell.angle_alpha   90.00
_cell.angle_beta   90.00
_cell.angle_gamma   90.00
#
_symmetry.space_group_name_H-M   'P 1'
#
loop_
_entity.id
_entity.type
_entity.pdbx_description
1 polymer ?
#
loop_
_entity_poly.entity_id
_entity_poly.type
_entity_poly.pdbx_seq_one_letter_code
_entity_poly.pdbx_strand_id
1 'polypeptide(L)'
;MKKLGTLLVLFLSAIILVACASGKKDTTSGQKLKVVATNSIIADITKNIAGDKIDLHSIVPIGQDPHEYEPLPEDVKKTSEADLIFYNGINLETGGNAWFTKLVENAKKTENKDYFAVSDGVDVIYLEGQNEKGKEDPHAWLNLENGIIFAKNIAKQLSAKDPNNKEFYEKNLKEYTDK
;
A
#
# COMPACT_ATOMS: atom_id res chain seq x y z
N MET A 1 46.64 35.45 -35.01
CA MET A 1 45.23 35.75 -34.71
C MET A 1 44.27 34.57 -34.95
N LYS A 2 44.52 33.66 -35.87
CA LYS A 2 43.63 32.49 -36.13
C LYS A 2 43.65 31.41 -35.02
N LYS A 3 44.73 31.26 -34.27
CA LYS A 3 44.87 30.23 -33.20
C LYS A 3 44.20 30.62 -31.88
N LEU A 4 43.99 31.93 -31.63
CA LEU A 4 43.33 32.40 -30.41
C LEU A 4 41.80 32.22 -30.46
N GLY A 5 41.22 32.35 -31.68
CA GLY A 5 39.77 32.12 -31.87
C GLY A 5 39.35 30.67 -31.70
N THR A 6 40.21 29.71 -32.10
CA THR A 6 39.91 28.27 -31.98
C THR A 6 39.93 27.78 -30.51
N LEU A 7 40.80 28.38 -29.67
CA LEU A 7 40.87 28.06 -28.24
C LEU A 7 39.65 28.59 -27.47
N LEU A 8 39.14 29.77 -27.88
CA LEU A 8 37.97 30.37 -27.24
C LEU A 8 36.67 29.59 -27.53
N VAL A 9 36.53 29.02 -28.75
CA VAL A 9 35.36 28.20 -29.13
C VAL A 9 35.38 26.86 -28.42
N LEU A 10 36.55 26.23 -28.20
CA LEU A 10 36.69 25.00 -27.42
C LEU A 10 36.38 25.18 -25.93
N PHE A 11 36.67 26.35 -25.35
CA PHE A 11 36.37 26.66 -23.96
C PHE A 11 34.87 26.94 -23.73
N LEU A 12 34.20 27.55 -24.72
CA LEU A 12 32.76 27.80 -24.66
C LEU A 12 31.92 26.52 -24.82
N SER A 13 32.43 25.55 -25.59
CA SER A 13 31.74 24.24 -25.77
C SER A 13 31.82 23.33 -24.52
N ALA A 14 32.86 23.50 -23.69
CA ALA A 14 33.03 22.72 -22.46
C ALA A 14 32.08 23.17 -21.32
N ILE A 15 31.61 24.42 -21.35
CA ILE A 15 30.71 24.96 -20.30
C ILE A 15 29.26 24.51 -20.52
N ILE A 16 28.89 24.17 -21.75
CA ILE A 16 27.49 23.71 -22.06
C ILE A 16 27.23 22.26 -21.62
N LEU A 17 28.28 21.44 -21.45
CA LEU A 17 28.15 20.03 -21.05
C LEU A 17 28.01 19.80 -19.55
N VAL A 18 28.27 20.81 -18.70
CA VAL A 18 28.15 20.68 -17.24
C VAL A 18 26.74 21.05 -16.72
N ALA A 19 25.93 21.75 -17.53
CA ALA A 19 24.60 22.20 -17.14
C ALA A 19 23.49 21.09 -17.19
N CYS A 20 23.81 19.91 -17.72
CA CYS A 20 22.83 18.82 -17.83
C CYS A 20 22.97 17.72 -16.76
N ALA A 21 23.88 17.86 -15.77
CA ALA A 21 24.11 16.82 -14.76
C ALA A 21 23.43 17.07 -13.42
N SER A 22 22.58 18.10 -13.29
CA SER A 22 21.77 18.37 -12.08
C SER A 22 20.28 18.40 -12.39
N GLY A 23 19.86 17.62 -13.38
CA GLY A 23 18.45 17.27 -13.51
C GLY A 23 18.09 16.34 -12.38
N LYS A 24 17.56 16.88 -11.25
CA LYS A 24 16.58 16.12 -10.48
C LYS A 24 15.63 15.55 -11.54
N LYS A 25 15.62 14.25 -11.69
CA LYS A 25 14.51 13.57 -12.32
C LYS A 25 13.29 13.95 -11.50
N ASP A 26 12.58 14.98 -11.88
CA ASP A 26 11.15 15.07 -11.61
C ASP A 26 10.54 13.91 -12.38
N THR A 27 10.66 12.74 -11.77
CA THR A 27 9.89 11.58 -12.20
C THR A 27 8.47 11.84 -11.77
N THR A 28 7.70 12.12 -12.80
CA THR A 28 6.36 11.64 -12.89
C THR A 28 5.25 12.66 -12.73
N SER A 29 4.76 13.10 -13.84
CA SER A 29 3.35 13.00 -14.22
C SER A 29 2.52 12.18 -13.21
N GLY A 30 1.70 12.80 -12.51
CA GLY A 30 0.51 12.55 -11.73
C GLY A 30 -0.18 11.19 -11.71
N GLN A 31 0.50 10.07 -11.83
CA GLN A 31 -0.16 8.77 -11.64
C GLN A 31 -0.16 8.44 -10.14
N LYS A 32 -1.36 8.35 -9.58
CA LYS A 32 -1.56 7.96 -8.17
C LYS A 32 -1.11 6.53 -7.94
N LEU A 33 -0.59 6.26 -6.75
CA LEU A 33 -0.27 4.91 -6.30
C LEU A 33 -1.55 4.06 -6.31
N LYS A 34 -1.53 2.92 -7.00
CA LYS A 34 -2.66 1.99 -7.06
C LYS A 34 -2.65 1.09 -5.84
N VAL A 35 -3.65 1.22 -5.00
CA VAL A 35 -3.76 0.49 -3.74
C VAL A 35 -5.01 -0.36 -3.73
N VAL A 36 -4.88 -1.60 -3.27
CA VAL A 36 -6.00 -2.52 -3.07
C VAL A 36 -6.12 -2.83 -1.58
N ALA A 37 -7.34 -2.80 -1.06
CA ALA A 37 -7.70 -3.27 0.28
C ALA A 37 -8.67 -4.44 0.17
N THR A 38 -8.50 -5.47 0.98
CA THR A 38 -9.34 -6.67 0.90
C THR A 38 -10.77 -6.43 1.33
N ASN A 39 -11.00 -5.53 2.30
CA ASN A 39 -12.33 -5.25 2.83
C ASN A 39 -12.53 -3.75 3.13
N SER A 40 -13.77 -3.38 3.42
CA SER A 40 -14.20 -2.00 3.62
C SER A 40 -13.57 -1.32 4.84
N ILE A 41 -13.24 -2.05 5.89
CA ILE A 41 -12.61 -1.51 7.11
C ILE A 41 -11.19 -1.06 6.79
N ILE A 42 -10.41 -1.91 6.14
CA ILE A 42 -9.06 -1.59 5.70
C ILE A 42 -9.09 -0.45 4.67
N ALA A 43 -10.07 -0.49 3.76
CA ALA A 43 -10.23 0.57 2.76
C ALA A 43 -10.53 1.93 3.42
N ASP A 44 -11.38 1.97 4.45
CA ASP A 44 -11.69 3.19 5.18
C ASP A 44 -10.45 3.75 5.90
N ILE A 45 -9.73 2.93 6.66
CA ILE A 45 -8.49 3.35 7.31
C ILE A 45 -7.48 3.87 6.27
N THR A 46 -7.29 3.13 5.19
CA THR A 46 -6.38 3.51 4.10
C THR A 46 -6.78 4.85 3.49
N LYS A 47 -8.07 5.06 3.24
CA LYS A 47 -8.59 6.32 2.70
C LYS A 47 -8.39 7.50 3.64
N ASN A 48 -8.60 7.31 4.94
CA ASN A 48 -8.38 8.35 5.94
C ASN A 48 -6.89 8.77 6.00
N ILE A 49 -5.96 7.84 5.85
CA ILE A 49 -4.53 8.13 5.86
C ILE A 49 -4.05 8.71 4.53
N ALA A 50 -4.45 8.10 3.41
CA ALA A 50 -3.91 8.44 2.10
C ALA A 50 -4.66 9.59 1.40
N GLY A 51 -5.90 9.87 1.80
CA GLY A 51 -6.72 10.90 1.17
C GLY A 51 -6.91 10.66 -0.32
N ASP A 52 -6.57 11.67 -1.11
CA ASP A 52 -6.67 11.65 -2.58
C ASP A 52 -5.35 11.31 -3.28
N LYS A 53 -4.30 10.94 -2.53
CA LYS A 53 -2.97 10.65 -3.07
C LYS A 53 -2.89 9.30 -3.79
N ILE A 54 -3.86 8.42 -3.57
CA ILE A 54 -3.89 7.06 -4.11
C ILE A 54 -5.13 6.82 -4.99
N ASP A 55 -5.06 5.78 -5.84
CA ASP A 55 -6.22 5.13 -6.48
C ASP A 55 -6.52 3.86 -5.70
N LEU A 56 -7.57 3.92 -4.85
CA LEU A 56 -7.94 2.86 -3.92
C LEU A 56 -9.10 2.01 -4.46
N HIS A 57 -8.90 0.70 -4.47
CA HIS A 57 -9.94 -0.30 -4.73
C HIS A 57 -10.18 -1.17 -3.49
N SER A 58 -11.45 -1.37 -3.11
CA SER A 58 -11.85 -2.31 -2.05
C SER A 58 -12.46 -3.55 -2.69
N ILE A 59 -11.92 -4.73 -2.37
CA ILE A 59 -12.35 -5.99 -2.98
C ILE A 59 -13.73 -6.39 -2.44
N VAL A 60 -13.83 -6.71 -1.15
CA VAL A 60 -15.08 -7.17 -0.54
C VAL A 60 -15.99 -5.97 -0.26
N PRO A 61 -17.19 -5.92 -0.89
CA PRO A 61 -18.14 -4.84 -0.66
C PRO A 61 -18.69 -4.85 0.77
N ILE A 62 -19.18 -3.69 1.21
CA ILE A 62 -19.88 -3.57 2.50
C ILE A 62 -21.07 -4.53 2.55
N GLY A 63 -21.16 -5.30 3.63
CA GLY A 63 -22.25 -6.27 3.87
C GLY A 63 -22.01 -7.65 3.28
N GLN A 64 -20.87 -7.89 2.65
CA GLN A 64 -20.45 -9.23 2.23
C GLN A 64 -19.43 -9.82 3.20
N ASP A 65 -19.40 -11.16 3.26
CA ASP A 65 -18.51 -11.91 4.14
C ASP A 65 -17.08 -11.96 3.58
N PRO A 66 -16.08 -11.41 4.28
CA PRO A 66 -14.70 -11.49 3.84
C PRO A 66 -14.03 -12.87 4.03
N HIS A 67 -14.64 -13.78 4.79
CA HIS A 67 -14.10 -15.14 4.97
C HIS A 67 -14.23 -16.00 3.72
N GLU A 68 -15.34 -15.86 2.99
CA GLU A 68 -15.69 -16.68 1.83
C GLU A 68 -16.14 -15.82 0.66
N TYR A 69 -15.22 -15.02 0.15
CA TYR A 69 -15.48 -14.17 -1.00
C TYR A 69 -14.98 -14.82 -2.30
N GLU A 70 -15.65 -14.54 -3.40
CA GLU A 70 -15.20 -14.91 -4.75
C GLU A 70 -14.86 -13.64 -5.53
N PRO A 71 -13.56 -13.37 -5.77
CA PRO A 71 -13.13 -12.16 -6.45
C PRO A 71 -13.72 -12.04 -7.85
N LEU A 72 -14.25 -10.86 -8.17
CA LEU A 72 -14.76 -10.53 -9.49
C LEU A 72 -13.60 -10.29 -10.48
N PRO A 73 -13.85 -10.36 -11.79
CA PRO A 73 -12.83 -10.05 -12.81
C PRO A 73 -12.16 -8.68 -12.63
N GLU A 74 -12.91 -7.70 -12.12
CA GLU A 74 -12.35 -6.38 -11.78
C GLU A 74 -11.36 -6.45 -10.63
N ASP A 75 -11.66 -7.22 -9.58
CA ASP A 75 -10.78 -7.41 -8.42
C ASP A 75 -9.45 -8.05 -8.84
N VAL A 76 -9.53 -9.08 -9.71
CA VAL A 76 -8.35 -9.74 -10.29
C VAL A 76 -7.50 -8.75 -11.07
N LYS A 77 -8.13 -7.92 -11.92
CA LYS A 77 -7.43 -6.89 -12.69
C LYS A 77 -6.79 -5.85 -11.77
N LYS A 78 -7.54 -5.28 -10.83
CA LYS A 78 -7.05 -4.26 -9.88
C LYS A 78 -5.90 -4.81 -9.03
N THR A 79 -6.01 -6.05 -8.54
CA THR A 79 -4.94 -6.72 -7.78
C THR A 79 -3.68 -6.90 -8.61
N SER A 80 -3.81 -7.32 -9.87
CA SER A 80 -2.66 -7.50 -10.78
C SER A 80 -1.93 -6.19 -11.04
N GLU A 81 -2.68 -5.07 -11.18
CA GLU A 81 -2.14 -3.75 -11.46
C GLU A 81 -1.69 -2.99 -10.19
N ALA A 82 -2.00 -3.49 -8.99
CA ALA A 82 -1.73 -2.80 -7.75
C ALA A 82 -0.23 -2.65 -7.47
N ASP A 83 0.16 -1.47 -6.97
CA ASP A 83 1.48 -1.19 -6.44
C ASP A 83 1.61 -1.64 -4.99
N LEU A 84 0.48 -1.70 -4.27
CA LEU A 84 0.40 -2.03 -2.86
C LEU A 84 -0.96 -2.66 -2.54
N ILE A 85 -0.96 -3.74 -1.76
CA ILE A 85 -2.15 -4.45 -1.35
C ILE A 85 -2.16 -4.60 0.17
N PHE A 86 -3.29 -4.32 0.81
CA PHE A 86 -3.53 -4.52 2.23
C PHE A 86 -4.58 -5.60 2.47
N TYR A 87 -4.27 -6.54 3.34
CA TYR A 87 -5.20 -7.58 3.78
C TYR A 87 -5.22 -7.65 5.32
N ASN A 88 -6.27 -8.23 5.89
CA ASN A 88 -6.41 -8.29 7.35
C ASN A 88 -5.29 -9.12 7.98
N GLY A 89 -5.04 -10.29 7.48
CA GLY A 89 -4.27 -11.32 8.17
C GLY A 89 -5.13 -12.08 9.18
N ILE A 90 -4.50 -12.79 10.13
CA ILE A 90 -5.17 -13.56 11.19
C ILE A 90 -6.28 -14.46 10.60
N ASN A 91 -5.97 -15.14 9.51
CA ASN A 91 -6.85 -16.11 8.82
C ASN A 91 -8.23 -15.57 8.35
N LEU A 92 -8.42 -14.24 8.21
CA LEU A 92 -9.69 -13.71 7.69
C LEU A 92 -9.90 -14.11 6.23
N GLU A 93 -9.02 -13.66 5.34
CA GLU A 93 -9.11 -13.89 3.89
C GLU A 93 -8.27 -15.08 3.42
N THR A 94 -7.36 -15.54 4.29
CA THR A 94 -6.42 -16.65 4.03
C THR A 94 -6.91 -17.97 4.59
N GLY A 95 -7.89 -17.95 5.50
CA GLY A 95 -8.62 -19.12 5.98
C GLY A 95 -9.68 -19.61 4.99
N GLY A 96 -10.53 -20.53 5.42
CA GLY A 96 -11.67 -21.01 4.63
C GLY A 96 -11.26 -21.51 3.24
N ASN A 97 -11.81 -20.89 2.20
CA ASN A 97 -11.49 -21.19 0.80
C ASN A 97 -10.17 -20.57 0.31
N ALA A 98 -9.49 -19.79 1.16
CA ALA A 98 -8.20 -19.12 0.88
C ALA A 98 -8.24 -18.29 -0.41
N TRP A 99 -9.32 -17.56 -0.64
CA TRP A 99 -9.52 -16.79 -1.87
C TRP A 99 -8.43 -15.73 -2.11
N PHE A 100 -7.99 -15.07 -1.04
CA PHE A 100 -6.96 -14.04 -1.14
C PHE A 100 -5.60 -14.63 -1.56
N THR A 101 -5.20 -15.76 -0.96
CA THR A 101 -3.95 -16.46 -1.32
C THR A 101 -3.95 -16.79 -2.81
N LYS A 102 -5.04 -17.37 -3.33
CA LYS A 102 -5.17 -17.68 -4.76
C LYS A 102 -5.12 -16.43 -5.64
N LEU A 103 -5.74 -15.33 -5.17
CA LEU A 103 -5.78 -14.07 -5.91
C LEU A 103 -4.38 -13.47 -6.07
N VAL A 104 -3.58 -13.37 -4.99
CA VAL A 104 -2.24 -12.79 -5.02
C VAL A 104 -1.23 -13.67 -5.74
N GLU A 105 -1.36 -15.01 -5.63
CA GLU A 105 -0.56 -15.96 -6.40
C GLU A 105 -0.79 -15.80 -7.91
N ASN A 106 -2.06 -15.76 -8.34
CA ASN A 106 -2.41 -15.54 -9.74
C ASN A 106 -1.92 -14.19 -10.26
N ALA A 107 -1.95 -13.16 -9.42
CA ALA A 107 -1.44 -11.84 -9.72
C ALA A 107 0.10 -11.75 -9.63
N LYS A 108 0.80 -12.84 -9.24
CA LYS A 108 2.27 -12.92 -9.05
C LYS A 108 2.79 -11.87 -8.07
N LYS A 109 2.02 -11.61 -7.00
CA LYS A 109 2.40 -10.69 -5.93
C LYS A 109 3.18 -11.45 -4.86
N THR A 110 4.09 -10.76 -4.20
CA THR A 110 4.97 -11.31 -3.17
C THR A 110 4.66 -10.69 -1.82
N GLU A 111 4.49 -11.53 -0.80
CA GLU A 111 4.27 -11.08 0.58
C GLU A 111 5.44 -10.25 1.10
N ASN A 112 5.12 -9.26 1.93
CA ASN A 112 6.09 -8.29 2.49
C ASN A 112 6.85 -7.44 1.46
N LYS A 113 6.38 -7.47 0.20
CA LYS A 113 6.89 -6.64 -0.89
C LYS A 113 5.76 -5.92 -1.62
N ASP A 114 4.76 -6.68 -2.02
CA ASP A 114 3.63 -6.18 -2.80
C ASP A 114 2.33 -6.20 -2.00
N TYR A 115 2.19 -7.11 -1.01
CA TYR A 115 1.05 -7.15 -0.11
C TYR A 115 1.48 -7.36 1.35
N PHE A 116 0.69 -6.79 2.28
CA PHE A 116 1.02 -6.69 3.69
C PHE A 116 -0.21 -6.92 4.57
N ALA A 117 -0.04 -7.72 5.64
CA ALA A 117 -1.04 -7.85 6.68
C ALA A 117 -1.10 -6.56 7.51
N VAL A 118 -2.30 -5.97 7.64
CA VAL A 118 -2.48 -4.77 8.46
C VAL A 118 -2.46 -5.12 9.96
N SER A 119 -2.72 -6.37 10.32
CA SER A 119 -2.69 -6.88 11.69
C SER A 119 -1.31 -7.26 12.20
N ASP A 120 -0.25 -7.02 11.43
CA ASP A 120 1.11 -7.32 11.89
C ASP A 120 1.42 -6.60 13.22
N GLY A 121 1.84 -7.38 14.25
CA GLY A 121 2.08 -6.88 15.61
C GLY A 121 0.84 -6.80 16.52
N VAL A 122 -0.30 -7.32 16.10
CA VAL A 122 -1.48 -7.50 16.97
C VAL A 122 -1.29 -8.73 17.86
N ASP A 123 -1.62 -8.58 19.15
CA ASP A 123 -1.74 -9.72 20.06
C ASP A 123 -3.01 -10.51 19.74
N VAL A 124 -2.83 -11.72 19.16
CA VAL A 124 -3.93 -12.53 18.65
C VAL A 124 -4.74 -13.15 19.79
N ILE A 125 -6.06 -13.07 19.68
CA ILE A 125 -7.00 -13.77 20.57
C ILE A 125 -7.40 -15.09 19.89
N TYR A 126 -7.61 -16.13 20.70
CA TYR A 126 -8.01 -17.45 20.21
C TYR A 126 -9.48 -17.74 20.54
N LEU A 127 -10.17 -18.33 19.59
CA LEU A 127 -11.58 -18.73 19.76
C LEU A 127 -11.70 -19.91 20.75
N GLU A 128 -12.72 -19.89 21.61
CA GLU A 128 -12.97 -20.90 22.62
C GLU A 128 -14.16 -21.83 22.28
N GLY A 129 -14.82 -21.61 21.13
CA GLY A 129 -15.97 -22.41 20.68
C GLY A 129 -15.59 -23.88 20.47
N GLN A 130 -16.55 -24.80 20.70
CA GLN A 130 -16.29 -26.26 20.68
C GLN A 130 -15.65 -26.76 19.40
N ASN A 131 -15.99 -26.17 18.25
CA ASN A 131 -15.45 -26.54 16.92
C ASN A 131 -14.33 -25.60 16.45
N GLU A 132 -13.97 -24.58 17.22
CA GLU A 132 -13.05 -23.50 16.81
C GLU A 132 -11.91 -23.30 17.78
N LYS A 133 -11.87 -24.10 18.85
CA LYS A 133 -10.88 -24.00 19.91
C LYS A 133 -9.45 -23.99 19.34
N GLY A 134 -8.72 -22.92 19.65
CA GLY A 134 -7.35 -22.76 19.20
C GLY A 134 -7.19 -22.13 17.81
N LYS A 135 -8.29 -21.79 17.12
CA LYS A 135 -8.23 -20.93 15.95
C LYS A 135 -8.10 -19.49 16.37
N GLU A 136 -7.35 -18.72 15.61
CA GLU A 136 -7.21 -17.28 15.81
C GLU A 136 -8.53 -16.57 15.51
N ASP A 137 -8.88 -15.56 16.33
CA ASP A 137 -10.00 -14.67 16.05
C ASP A 137 -9.56 -13.57 15.07
N PRO A 138 -10.05 -13.56 13.83
CA PRO A 138 -9.62 -12.60 12.82
C PRO A 138 -10.18 -11.19 13.02
N HIS A 139 -11.14 -10.99 13.93
CA HIS A 139 -11.89 -9.73 14.10
C HIS A 139 -11.14 -8.71 14.96
N ALA A 140 -9.81 -8.64 14.82
CA ALA A 140 -8.94 -7.81 15.65
C ALA A 140 -9.29 -6.32 15.60
N TRP A 141 -9.85 -5.82 14.50
CA TRP A 141 -10.26 -4.42 14.33
C TRP A 141 -11.39 -3.97 15.26
N LEU A 142 -12.09 -4.89 15.92
CA LEU A 142 -13.11 -4.55 16.92
C LEU A 142 -12.51 -3.94 18.19
N ASN A 143 -11.21 -4.09 18.39
CA ASN A 143 -10.45 -3.38 19.41
C ASN A 143 -9.81 -2.12 18.81
N LEU A 144 -10.07 -0.97 19.42
CA LEU A 144 -9.56 0.32 18.95
C LEU A 144 -8.02 0.37 18.91
N GLU A 145 -7.35 -0.23 19.90
CA GLU A 145 -5.88 -0.29 19.94
C GLU A 145 -5.30 -1.06 18.75
N ASN A 146 -5.96 -2.14 18.35
CA ASN A 146 -5.61 -2.88 17.13
C ASN A 146 -5.88 -2.06 15.86
N GLY A 147 -6.96 -1.27 15.84
CA GLY A 147 -7.23 -0.32 14.77
C GLY A 147 -6.10 0.70 14.60
N ILE A 148 -5.49 1.14 15.68
CA ILE A 148 -4.29 2.02 15.67
C ILE A 148 -3.08 1.28 15.08
N ILE A 149 -2.90 -0.01 15.38
CA ILE A 149 -1.84 -0.84 14.79
C ILE A 149 -2.05 -0.94 13.28
N PHE A 150 -3.28 -1.23 12.83
CA PHE A 150 -3.64 -1.28 11.41
C PHE A 150 -3.29 0.04 10.70
N ALA A 151 -3.69 1.16 11.28
CA ALA A 151 -3.42 2.49 10.75
C ALA A 151 -1.90 2.77 10.61
N LYS A 152 -1.11 2.40 11.61
CA LYS A 152 0.36 2.53 11.60
C LYS A 152 1.00 1.67 10.51
N ASN A 153 0.56 0.42 10.36
CA ASN A 153 1.08 -0.48 9.33
C ASN A 153 0.76 0.04 7.92
N ILE A 154 -0.46 0.51 7.69
CA ILE A 154 -0.87 1.12 6.42
C ILE A 154 -0.02 2.35 6.10
N ALA A 155 0.09 3.30 7.04
CA ALA A 155 0.88 4.52 6.84
C ALA A 155 2.36 4.24 6.56
N LYS A 156 2.94 3.24 7.24
CA LYS A 156 4.32 2.78 7.03
C LYS A 156 4.54 2.32 5.59
N GLN A 157 3.66 1.48 5.07
CA GLN A 157 3.80 0.94 3.71
C GLN A 157 3.51 1.99 2.62
N LEU A 158 2.52 2.85 2.82
CA LEU A 158 2.25 3.99 1.94
C LEU A 158 3.47 4.91 1.86
N SER A 159 4.07 5.27 3.00
CA SER A 159 5.26 6.13 3.06
C SER A 159 6.48 5.49 2.40
N ALA A 160 6.63 4.17 2.48
CA ALA A 160 7.70 3.44 1.84
C ALA A 160 7.56 3.39 0.31
N LYS A 161 6.34 3.21 -0.20
CA LYS A 161 6.05 3.12 -1.64
C LYS A 161 5.97 4.50 -2.31
N ASP A 162 5.52 5.51 -1.57
CA ASP A 162 5.36 6.89 -2.04
C ASP A 162 6.01 7.89 -1.07
N PRO A 163 7.34 7.95 -1.06
CA PRO A 163 8.10 8.80 -0.14
C PRO A 163 7.86 10.31 -0.35
N ASN A 164 7.35 10.72 -1.51
CA ASN A 164 7.04 12.12 -1.79
C ASN A 164 5.82 12.62 -0.99
N ASN A 165 4.92 11.73 -0.61
CA ASN A 165 3.74 12.03 0.20
C ASN A 165 3.86 11.54 1.66
N LYS A 166 5.04 11.12 2.12
CA LYS A 166 5.27 10.57 3.46
C LYS A 166 4.76 11.50 4.56
N GLU A 167 5.13 12.77 4.55
CA GLU A 167 4.70 13.75 5.56
C GLU A 167 3.16 13.90 5.61
N PHE A 168 2.51 13.82 4.46
CA PHE A 168 1.04 13.84 4.38
C PHE A 168 0.43 12.61 5.07
N TYR A 169 0.97 11.41 4.81
CA TYR A 169 0.49 10.19 5.44
C TYR A 169 0.73 10.17 6.95
N GLU A 170 1.90 10.61 7.41
CA GLU A 170 2.25 10.69 8.83
C GLU A 170 1.37 11.70 9.59
N LYS A 171 1.08 12.85 8.99
CA LYS A 171 0.14 13.83 9.54
C LYS A 171 -1.25 13.24 9.68
N ASN A 172 -1.77 12.63 8.63
CA ASN A 172 -3.11 12.05 8.65
C ASN A 172 -3.20 10.86 9.61
N LEU A 173 -2.14 10.03 9.71
CA LEU A 173 -2.06 8.98 10.73
C LEU A 173 -2.23 9.57 12.12
N LYS A 174 -1.48 10.62 12.46
CA LYS A 174 -1.59 11.27 13.76
C LYS A 174 -3.01 11.78 14.01
N GLU A 175 -3.59 12.51 13.06
CA GLU A 175 -4.96 13.04 13.18
C GLU A 175 -6.02 11.93 13.30
N TYR A 176 -5.80 10.77 12.66
CA TYR A 176 -6.68 9.61 12.73
C TYR A 176 -6.60 8.91 14.07
N THR A 177 -5.40 8.79 14.65
CA THR A 177 -5.16 8.06 15.90
C THR A 177 -5.35 8.91 17.16
N ASP A 178 -5.44 10.23 17.04
CA ASP A 178 -5.70 11.16 18.17
C ASP A 178 -7.22 11.35 18.47
N LYS A 179 -8.12 10.74 17.67
CA LYS A 179 -9.58 10.81 17.84
C LYS A 179 -10.08 9.85 18.92
#